data_9744d1940a378fab21aeae1c7fb12b7a
#
_entry.id   9744d1940a378fab21aeae1c7fb12b7a
#
_cell.length_a   1.000
_cell.length_b   1.000
_cell.length_c   1.000
_cell.angle_alpha   90.00
_cell.angle_beta   90.00
_cell.angle_gamma   90.00
#
_symmetry.space_group_name_H-M   'P 1'
#
loop_
_entity.id
_entity.type
_entity.pdbx_description
1 polymer ?
#
loop_
_entity_poly.entity_id
_entity_poly.type
_entity_poly.pdbx_seq_one_letter_code
_entity_poly.pdbx_strand_id
1 'polypeptide(L)'
;MHASEPSEDETLDSLIGDWKIFQLRRGHRFSTDDLVCAWRASMASPRGRRLLDMGSGIGSVGLATLHRMDPEASLVTIEAQEISISLARRSVAVNGLVDRISLHHGDLRDPGVLAEGAAFDVITGSPPYIPEGKGVMSPVPQRAGARMELRGSVYDYCAAARRWLAPGGRFTFVMAAQDPRTEDAPAANGLAVVERWDYVFSAGREPHIATLVTARVEDNPPPRRSGTLVVRGPDGRWTDDYLAFRREMGSPNPLKG
;
A
#
# COMPACT_ATOMS: atom_id res chain seq x y z
N MET A 1 -13.85 27.01 4.95
CA MET A 1 -13.10 26.10 5.84
C MET A 1 -11.70 26.00 5.27
N HIS A 2 -10.67 26.24 6.08
CA HIS A 2 -9.29 26.11 5.64
C HIS A 2 -9.03 24.63 5.26
N ALA A 3 -8.57 24.38 4.04
CA ALA A 3 -8.29 23.04 3.51
C ALA A 3 -7.24 22.24 4.33
N SER A 4 -6.56 22.90 5.25
CA SER A 4 -5.50 22.38 6.09
C SER A 4 -5.93 21.87 7.47
N GLU A 5 -7.19 22.08 7.88
CA GLU A 5 -7.68 21.65 9.19
C GLU A 5 -8.65 20.46 9.05
N PRO A 6 -8.56 19.44 9.95
CA PRO A 6 -9.52 18.34 9.94
C PRO A 6 -10.91 18.80 10.39
N SER A 7 -11.95 18.25 9.75
CA SER A 7 -13.33 18.42 10.22
C SER A 7 -13.55 17.62 11.52
N GLU A 8 -14.75 17.74 12.11
CA GLU A 8 -15.11 17.02 13.34
C GLU A 8 -14.97 15.50 13.21
N ASP A 9 -15.30 14.94 12.04
CA ASP A 9 -15.23 13.51 11.76
C ASP A 9 -13.84 13.03 11.29
N GLU A 10 -12.87 13.93 11.20
CA GLU A 10 -11.53 13.64 10.68
C GLU A 10 -10.45 13.77 11.75
N THR A 11 -9.27 13.24 11.41
CA THR A 11 -8.00 13.51 12.10
C THR A 11 -6.93 13.84 11.07
N LEU A 12 -5.93 14.60 11.49
CA LEU A 12 -4.67 14.79 10.77
C LEU A 12 -3.57 14.15 11.60
N ASP A 13 -3.10 12.99 11.16
CA ASP A 13 -2.15 12.17 11.90
C ASP A 13 -0.77 12.16 11.24
N SER A 14 0.28 11.87 12.01
CA SER A 14 1.62 11.62 11.47
C SER A 14 1.62 10.28 10.74
N LEU A 15 2.08 10.26 9.49
CA LEU A 15 2.20 9.05 8.67
C LEU A 15 3.63 8.50 8.70
N ILE A 16 4.59 9.29 8.20
CA ILE A 16 5.99 8.93 8.06
C ILE A 16 6.86 10.19 8.11
N GLY A 17 7.93 10.19 8.91
CA GLY A 17 8.76 11.37 9.09
C GLY A 17 7.93 12.57 9.55
N ASP A 18 7.99 13.65 8.81
CA ASP A 18 7.21 14.88 9.01
C ASP A 18 5.89 14.92 8.21
N TRP A 19 5.66 13.94 7.33
CA TRP A 19 4.44 13.90 6.51
C TRP A 19 3.22 13.45 7.29
N LYS A 20 2.11 14.10 7.00
CA LYS A 20 0.82 13.93 7.67
C LYS A 20 -0.22 13.35 6.73
N ILE A 21 -1.26 12.75 7.30
CA ILE A 21 -2.35 12.14 6.54
C ILE A 21 -3.71 12.47 7.16
N PHE A 22 -4.65 12.91 6.33
CA PHE A 22 -6.05 13.06 6.72
C PHE A 22 -6.76 11.72 6.71
N GLN A 23 -7.52 11.43 7.75
CA GLN A 23 -8.28 10.18 7.90
C GLN A 23 -9.61 10.45 8.57
N LEU A 24 -10.62 9.64 8.25
CA LEU A 24 -11.86 9.61 9.02
C LEU A 24 -11.63 8.94 10.38
N ARG A 25 -12.21 9.48 11.45
CA ARG A 25 -12.15 8.87 12.81
C ARG A 25 -12.72 7.47 12.83
N ARG A 26 -13.83 7.21 12.10
CA ARG A 26 -14.53 5.93 12.01
C ARG A 26 -14.36 5.22 10.67
N GLY A 27 -13.55 5.75 9.75
CA GLY A 27 -13.28 5.17 8.45
C GLY A 27 -12.24 4.05 8.46
N HIS A 28 -11.78 3.72 7.27
CA HIS A 28 -10.56 2.94 7.08
C HIS A 28 -9.35 3.85 7.37
N ARG A 29 -8.53 3.43 8.28
CA ARG A 29 -7.33 4.17 8.70
C ARG A 29 -6.09 3.40 8.30
N PHE A 30 -4.98 4.10 8.05
CA PHE A 30 -3.73 3.42 7.78
C PHE A 30 -3.28 2.55 8.97
N SER A 31 -2.56 1.50 8.67
CA SER A 31 -2.12 0.50 9.64
C SER A 31 -0.70 0.02 9.35
N THR A 32 -0.26 -0.99 10.09
CA THR A 32 1.03 -1.65 9.87
C THR A 32 1.12 -2.23 8.45
N ASP A 33 0.01 -2.72 7.89
CA ASP A 33 -0.08 -3.29 6.54
C ASP A 33 0.44 -2.30 5.49
N ASP A 34 -0.03 -1.04 5.56
CA ASP A 34 0.39 0.02 4.64
C ASP A 34 1.90 0.31 4.74
N LEU A 35 2.40 0.39 5.97
CA LEU A 35 3.80 0.73 6.22
C LEU A 35 4.75 -0.39 5.80
N VAL A 36 4.41 -1.67 6.02
CA VAL A 36 5.25 -2.78 5.57
C VAL A 36 5.21 -2.94 4.05
N CYS A 37 4.06 -2.65 3.41
CA CYS A 37 3.95 -2.60 1.95
C CYS A 37 4.88 -1.53 1.38
N ALA A 38 4.80 -0.30 1.89
CA ALA A 38 5.63 0.82 1.47
C ALA A 38 7.13 0.55 1.70
N TRP A 39 7.47 -0.04 2.85
CA TRP A 39 8.84 -0.42 3.18
C TRP A 39 9.43 -1.40 2.16
N ARG A 40 8.70 -2.47 1.86
CA ARG A 40 9.15 -3.47 0.88
C ARG A 40 9.24 -2.91 -0.54
N ALA A 41 8.26 -2.09 -0.95
CA ALA A 41 8.25 -1.45 -2.26
C ALA A 41 9.50 -0.56 -2.47
N SER A 42 9.81 0.29 -1.49
CA SER A 42 10.98 1.18 -1.56
C SER A 42 12.31 0.42 -1.61
N MET A 43 12.40 -0.71 -0.90
CA MET A 43 13.61 -1.56 -0.91
C MET A 43 13.76 -2.37 -2.20
N ALA A 44 12.66 -2.82 -2.79
CA ALA A 44 12.67 -3.63 -4.01
C ALA A 44 13.06 -2.82 -5.25
N SER A 45 12.87 -1.50 -5.22
CA SER A 45 13.16 -0.60 -6.35
C SER A 45 13.86 0.69 -5.88
N PRO A 46 15.08 0.61 -5.32
CA PRO A 46 15.74 1.77 -4.70
C PRO A 46 16.12 2.88 -5.69
N ARG A 47 16.07 2.62 -6.98
CA ARG A 47 16.33 3.59 -8.06
C ARG A 47 15.09 3.98 -8.86
N GLY A 48 13.91 3.46 -8.48
CA GLY A 48 12.66 3.77 -9.15
C GLY A 48 12.31 5.25 -8.95
N ARG A 49 11.77 5.89 -10.00
CA ARG A 49 11.37 7.30 -9.97
C ARG A 49 9.90 7.53 -10.27
N ARG A 50 9.26 6.56 -10.91
CA ARG A 50 7.83 6.63 -11.26
C ARG A 50 7.07 5.60 -10.45
N LEU A 51 6.33 6.06 -9.45
CA LEU A 51 5.51 5.23 -8.56
C LEU A 51 4.03 5.32 -8.97
N LEU A 52 3.36 4.18 -9.03
CA LEU A 52 1.90 4.08 -9.10
C LEU A 52 1.38 3.41 -7.83
N ASP A 53 0.40 4.02 -7.16
CA ASP A 53 -0.33 3.40 -6.05
C ASP A 53 -1.78 3.11 -6.48
N MET A 54 -2.11 1.82 -6.60
CA MET A 54 -3.41 1.35 -7.10
C MET A 54 -4.37 1.10 -5.95
N GLY A 55 -5.61 1.60 -6.07
CA GLY A 55 -6.59 1.55 -4.99
C GLY A 55 -6.03 2.27 -3.77
N SER A 56 -5.46 3.46 -3.98
CA SER A 56 -4.62 4.15 -3.00
C SER A 56 -5.33 4.54 -1.71
N GLY A 57 -6.67 4.44 -1.67
CA GLY A 57 -7.44 4.86 -0.52
C GLY A 57 -7.16 6.33 -0.16
N ILE A 58 -6.77 6.56 1.06
CA ILE A 58 -6.37 7.89 1.57
C ILE A 58 -4.92 8.26 1.21
N GLY A 59 -4.21 7.40 0.46
CA GLY A 59 -2.85 7.64 -0.02
C GLY A 59 -1.75 7.11 0.90
N SER A 60 -2.04 6.29 1.89
CA SER A 60 -1.08 5.88 2.92
C SER A 60 0.12 5.12 2.38
N VAL A 61 -0.11 4.12 1.52
CA VAL A 61 0.98 3.30 0.94
C VAL A 61 1.82 4.14 -0.02
N GLY A 62 1.16 4.86 -0.94
CA GLY A 62 1.84 5.68 -1.94
C GLY A 62 2.69 6.79 -1.31
N LEU A 63 2.14 7.54 -0.36
CA LEU A 63 2.87 8.60 0.36
C LEU A 63 4.06 8.04 1.14
N ALA A 64 3.87 6.94 1.90
CA ALA A 64 4.95 6.34 2.67
C ALA A 64 6.06 5.75 1.76
N THR A 65 5.69 5.20 0.60
CA THR A 65 6.66 4.74 -0.41
C THR A 65 7.43 5.91 -1.00
N LEU A 66 6.72 6.96 -1.45
CA LEU A 66 7.31 8.15 -2.06
C LEU A 66 8.27 8.88 -1.13
N HIS A 67 7.96 8.94 0.18
CA HIS A 67 8.84 9.53 1.20
C HIS A 67 10.21 8.86 1.26
N ARG A 68 10.28 7.57 0.95
CA ARG A 68 11.51 6.76 0.99
C ARG A 68 12.23 6.70 -0.37
N MET A 69 11.62 7.20 -1.43
CA MET A 69 12.21 7.23 -2.78
C MET A 69 13.06 8.49 -2.97
N ASP A 70 13.73 8.54 -4.11
CA ASP A 70 14.48 9.73 -4.56
C ASP A 70 13.61 10.99 -4.45
N PRO A 71 14.14 12.14 -3.98
CA PRO A 71 13.40 13.40 -3.90
C PRO A 71 12.76 13.84 -5.21
N GLU A 72 13.32 13.44 -6.35
CA GLU A 72 12.75 13.72 -7.68
C GLU A 72 11.73 12.68 -8.15
N ALA A 73 11.47 11.64 -7.35
CA ALA A 73 10.44 10.66 -7.70
C ALA A 73 9.04 11.28 -7.67
N SER A 74 8.18 10.77 -8.54
CA SER A 74 6.78 11.18 -8.65
C SER A 74 5.84 10.01 -8.37
N LEU A 75 4.64 10.34 -7.87
CA LEU A 75 3.58 9.39 -7.57
C LEU A 75 2.35 9.68 -8.42
N VAL A 76 1.81 8.64 -9.01
CA VAL A 76 0.46 8.61 -9.57
C VAL A 76 -0.40 7.72 -8.69
N THR A 77 -1.64 8.11 -8.41
CA THR A 77 -2.58 7.26 -7.66
C THR A 77 -3.85 7.01 -8.46
N ILE A 78 -4.46 5.86 -8.25
CA ILE A 78 -5.81 5.55 -8.74
C ILE A 78 -6.66 5.17 -7.52
N GLU A 79 -7.80 5.87 -7.33
CA GLU A 79 -8.73 5.58 -6.24
C GLU A 79 -10.18 5.77 -6.72
N ALA A 80 -11.03 4.77 -6.44
CA ALA A 80 -12.41 4.76 -6.89
C ALA A 80 -13.40 5.43 -5.93
N GLN A 81 -13.02 5.63 -4.67
CA GLN A 81 -13.87 6.26 -3.65
C GLN A 81 -13.60 7.76 -3.56
N GLU A 82 -14.58 8.60 -3.94
CA GLU A 82 -14.47 10.06 -3.88
C GLU A 82 -14.06 10.57 -2.50
N ILE A 83 -14.60 9.99 -1.43
CA ILE A 83 -14.27 10.38 -0.07
C ILE A 83 -12.78 10.13 0.25
N SER A 84 -12.24 8.99 -0.20
CA SER A 84 -10.84 8.62 0.03
C SER A 84 -9.90 9.52 -0.76
N ILE A 85 -10.18 9.75 -2.04
CA ILE A 85 -9.33 10.63 -2.87
C ILE A 85 -9.40 12.09 -2.43
N SER A 86 -10.53 12.53 -1.88
CA SER A 86 -10.65 13.87 -1.28
C SER A 86 -9.72 14.05 -0.07
N LEU A 87 -9.64 13.04 0.82
CA LEU A 87 -8.70 13.02 1.94
C LEU A 87 -7.24 12.96 1.47
N ALA A 88 -6.95 12.14 0.45
CA ALA A 88 -5.62 12.06 -0.17
C ALA A 88 -5.19 13.42 -0.75
N ARG A 89 -6.09 14.11 -1.46
CA ARG A 89 -5.83 15.43 -2.05
C ARG A 89 -5.44 16.46 -0.99
N ARG A 90 -6.10 16.45 0.16
CA ARG A 90 -5.76 17.32 1.29
C ARG A 90 -4.44 16.91 1.95
N SER A 91 -4.17 15.61 2.06
CA SER A 91 -2.88 15.10 2.54
C SER A 91 -1.72 15.53 1.66
N VAL A 92 -1.88 15.46 0.34
CA VAL A 92 -0.90 15.96 -0.64
C VAL A 92 -0.65 17.45 -0.45
N ALA A 93 -1.71 18.25 -0.31
CA ALA A 93 -1.60 19.70 -0.17
C ALA A 93 -0.91 20.10 1.15
N VAL A 94 -1.27 19.50 2.30
CA VAL A 94 -0.70 19.86 3.60
C VAL A 94 0.78 19.53 3.72
N ASN A 95 1.26 18.54 2.94
CA ASN A 95 2.66 18.13 2.86
C ASN A 95 3.45 18.88 1.77
N GLY A 96 2.81 19.77 1.00
CA GLY A 96 3.50 20.51 -0.09
C GLY A 96 3.92 19.64 -1.27
N LEU A 97 3.16 18.58 -1.59
CA LEU A 97 3.54 17.56 -2.57
C LEU A 97 2.78 17.67 -3.90
N VAL A 98 2.08 18.77 -4.15
CA VAL A 98 1.20 18.95 -5.31
C VAL A 98 1.92 18.82 -6.66
N ASP A 99 3.19 19.17 -6.71
CA ASP A 99 4.02 19.10 -7.92
C ASP A 99 4.61 17.70 -8.16
N ARG A 100 4.55 16.82 -7.16
CA ARG A 100 5.11 15.47 -7.23
C ARG A 100 4.05 14.38 -7.34
N ILE A 101 2.77 14.69 -7.10
CA ILE A 101 1.71 13.69 -6.99
C ILE A 101 0.52 14.03 -7.89
N SER A 102 0.14 13.09 -8.75
CA SER A 102 -1.06 13.14 -9.58
C SER A 102 -2.10 12.15 -9.05
N LEU A 103 -3.31 12.65 -8.74
CA LEU A 103 -4.40 11.85 -8.16
C LEU A 103 -5.48 11.62 -9.22
N HIS A 104 -5.75 10.36 -9.56
CA HIS A 104 -6.77 9.95 -10.50
C HIS A 104 -7.96 9.32 -9.77
N HIS A 105 -9.13 9.93 -9.90
CA HIS A 105 -10.39 9.33 -9.45
C HIS A 105 -10.89 8.37 -10.53
N GLY A 106 -10.89 7.08 -10.24
CA GLY A 106 -11.30 6.07 -11.22
C GLY A 106 -11.07 4.64 -10.72
N ASP A 107 -11.42 3.69 -11.58
CA ASP A 107 -11.30 2.26 -11.29
C ASP A 107 -10.02 1.71 -11.95
N LEU A 108 -9.18 1.02 -11.17
CA LEU A 108 -7.95 0.39 -11.67
C LEU A 108 -8.20 -0.69 -12.75
N ARG A 109 -9.42 -1.19 -12.85
CA ARG A 109 -9.84 -2.15 -13.89
C ARG A 109 -10.02 -1.48 -15.25
N ASP A 110 -10.28 -0.18 -15.26
CA ASP A 110 -10.38 0.61 -16.50
C ASP A 110 -9.00 0.89 -17.08
N PRO A 111 -8.65 0.35 -18.28
CA PRO A 111 -7.37 0.63 -18.91
C PRO A 111 -7.20 2.10 -19.33
N GLY A 112 -8.30 2.83 -19.49
CA GLY A 112 -8.31 4.24 -19.88
C GLY A 112 -8.16 5.22 -18.71
N VAL A 113 -8.09 4.75 -17.45
CA VAL A 113 -7.95 5.61 -16.27
C VAL A 113 -6.61 6.37 -16.25
N LEU A 114 -5.58 5.82 -16.88
CA LEU A 114 -4.31 6.48 -17.13
C LEU A 114 -4.08 6.67 -18.64
N ALA A 115 -3.19 7.60 -18.97
CA ALA A 115 -2.82 7.84 -20.38
C ALA A 115 -2.23 6.58 -21.02
N GLU A 116 -2.47 6.42 -22.32
CA GLU A 116 -1.86 5.35 -23.12
C GLU A 116 -0.32 5.39 -23.00
N GLY A 117 0.31 4.23 -22.85
CA GLY A 117 1.76 4.12 -22.68
C GLY A 117 2.27 4.47 -21.28
N ALA A 118 1.39 4.73 -20.30
CA ALA A 118 1.80 4.89 -18.91
C ALA A 118 2.56 3.66 -18.42
N ALA A 119 3.74 3.88 -17.82
CA ALA A 119 4.58 2.80 -17.28
C ALA A 119 5.30 3.26 -16.01
N PHE A 120 5.45 2.37 -15.04
CA PHE A 120 5.96 2.70 -13.71
C PHE A 120 7.06 1.72 -13.26
N ASP A 121 8.09 2.26 -12.61
CA ASP A 121 9.20 1.47 -12.06
C ASP A 121 8.77 0.74 -10.80
N VAL A 122 7.88 1.37 -10.03
CA VAL A 122 7.35 0.88 -8.77
C VAL A 122 5.83 0.95 -8.83
N ILE A 123 5.18 -0.15 -8.52
CA ILE A 123 3.73 -0.18 -8.33
C ILE A 123 3.46 -0.70 -6.93
N THR A 124 2.50 -0.09 -6.23
CA THR A 124 2.02 -0.53 -4.92
C THR A 124 0.52 -0.78 -4.96
N GLY A 125 0.06 -1.61 -4.03
CA GLY A 125 -1.36 -1.85 -3.82
C GLY A 125 -1.64 -2.57 -2.51
N SER A 126 -2.79 -2.27 -1.92
CA SER A 126 -3.33 -3.00 -0.77
C SER A 126 -4.74 -3.50 -1.13
N PRO A 127 -4.83 -4.62 -1.88
CA PRO A 127 -6.12 -5.17 -2.27
C PRO A 127 -6.99 -5.46 -1.06
N PRO A 128 -8.32 -5.33 -1.16
CA PRO A 128 -9.21 -5.77 -0.09
C PRO A 128 -9.08 -7.28 0.15
N TYR A 129 -9.17 -7.71 1.42
CA TYR A 129 -8.97 -9.13 1.80
C TYR A 129 -10.24 -9.94 1.83
N ILE A 130 -11.41 -9.29 1.89
CA ILE A 130 -12.70 -9.95 2.14
C ILE A 130 -13.46 -10.07 0.83
N PRO A 131 -13.65 -11.29 0.27
CA PRO A 131 -14.47 -11.51 -0.90
C PRO A 131 -15.91 -11.01 -0.70
N GLU A 132 -16.53 -10.54 -1.78
CA GLU A 132 -17.94 -10.13 -1.75
C GLU A 132 -18.83 -11.28 -1.25
N GLY A 133 -19.78 -10.96 -0.39
CA GLY A 133 -20.64 -11.94 0.26
C GLY A 133 -20.01 -12.74 1.42
N LYS A 134 -18.75 -12.46 1.75
CA LYS A 134 -18.08 -13.03 2.94
C LYS A 134 -17.89 -11.96 4.02
N GLY A 135 -17.90 -12.41 5.29
CA GLY A 135 -17.70 -11.52 6.43
C GLY A 135 -18.85 -10.55 6.70
N VAL A 136 -18.63 -9.63 7.65
CA VAL A 136 -19.62 -8.61 8.05
C VAL A 136 -19.28 -7.28 7.38
N MET A 137 -20.23 -6.74 6.62
CA MET A 137 -20.08 -5.44 5.99
C MET A 137 -20.04 -4.32 7.04
N SER A 138 -19.07 -3.43 6.92
CA SER A 138 -19.00 -2.25 7.79
C SER A 138 -20.19 -1.31 7.49
N PRO A 139 -20.85 -0.72 8.51
CA PRO A 139 -21.85 0.30 8.30
C PRO A 139 -21.28 1.62 7.75
N VAL A 140 -19.95 1.79 7.78
CA VAL A 140 -19.26 2.95 7.21
C VAL A 140 -18.86 2.61 5.77
N PRO A 141 -19.46 3.27 4.75
CA PRO A 141 -19.25 2.92 3.33
C PRO A 141 -17.79 2.96 2.91
N GLN A 142 -17.03 3.99 3.33
CA GLN A 142 -15.60 4.11 3.01
C GLN A 142 -14.80 2.91 3.55
N ARG A 143 -15.11 2.45 4.76
CA ARG A 143 -14.45 1.29 5.37
C ARG A 143 -14.87 -0.02 4.71
N ALA A 144 -16.13 -0.15 4.32
CA ALA A 144 -16.62 -1.32 3.58
C ALA A 144 -15.88 -1.44 2.24
N GLY A 145 -15.84 -0.35 1.46
CA GLY A 145 -15.18 -0.32 0.16
C GLY A 145 -13.65 -0.52 0.19
N ALA A 146 -13.02 -0.23 1.33
CA ALA A 146 -11.58 -0.47 1.51
C ALA A 146 -11.25 -1.91 1.92
N ARG A 147 -12.20 -2.65 2.51
CA ARG A 147 -11.96 -3.99 3.06
C ARG A 147 -12.56 -5.13 2.26
N MET A 148 -13.63 -4.86 1.52
CA MET A 148 -14.37 -5.86 0.74
C MET A 148 -14.11 -5.67 -0.76
N GLU A 149 -14.07 -6.76 -1.50
CA GLU A 149 -13.81 -6.81 -2.95
C GLU A 149 -14.97 -6.27 -3.79
N LEU A 150 -15.54 -5.12 -3.39
CA LEU A 150 -16.64 -4.47 -4.10
C LEU A 150 -16.19 -3.80 -5.41
N ARG A 151 -14.90 -3.52 -5.55
CA ARG A 151 -14.28 -2.81 -6.70
C ARG A 151 -13.02 -3.49 -7.20
N GLY A 152 -12.99 -4.80 -7.15
CA GLY A 152 -11.87 -5.61 -7.60
C GLY A 152 -11.21 -6.41 -6.49
N SER A 153 -10.59 -7.50 -6.90
CA SER A 153 -9.87 -8.46 -6.09
C SER A 153 -8.36 -8.35 -6.33
N VAL A 154 -7.57 -9.12 -5.64
CA VAL A 154 -6.12 -9.22 -5.88
C VAL A 154 -5.79 -9.60 -7.32
N TYR A 155 -6.65 -10.34 -8.02
CA TYR A 155 -6.46 -10.66 -9.45
C TYR A 155 -6.54 -9.41 -10.33
N ASP A 156 -7.48 -8.51 -10.04
CA ASP A 156 -7.62 -7.24 -10.77
C ASP A 156 -6.41 -6.33 -10.52
N TYR A 157 -5.88 -6.30 -9.29
CA TYR A 157 -4.63 -5.58 -8.98
C TYR A 157 -3.43 -6.17 -9.74
N CYS A 158 -3.29 -7.48 -9.81
CA CYS A 158 -2.22 -8.13 -10.59
C CYS A 158 -2.36 -7.86 -12.09
N ALA A 159 -3.58 -7.91 -12.63
CA ALA A 159 -3.84 -7.58 -14.04
C ALA A 159 -3.51 -6.12 -14.37
N ALA A 160 -3.91 -5.19 -13.51
CA ALA A 160 -3.59 -3.77 -13.64
C ALA A 160 -2.09 -3.52 -13.51
N ALA A 161 -1.43 -4.12 -12.51
CA ALA A 161 0.02 -4.05 -12.36
C ALA A 161 0.74 -4.57 -13.61
N ARG A 162 0.32 -5.72 -14.13
CA ARG A 162 0.90 -6.28 -15.37
C ARG A 162 0.81 -5.32 -16.56
N ARG A 163 -0.27 -4.54 -16.64
CA ARG A 163 -0.49 -3.54 -17.70
C ARG A 163 0.48 -2.38 -17.60
N TRP A 164 0.70 -1.85 -16.39
CA TRP A 164 1.43 -0.59 -16.18
C TRP A 164 2.86 -0.75 -15.65
N LEU A 165 3.30 -1.97 -15.37
CA LEU A 165 4.67 -2.21 -14.90
C LEU A 165 5.67 -2.01 -16.04
N ALA A 166 6.63 -1.12 -15.85
CA ALA A 166 7.75 -0.93 -16.77
C ALA A 166 8.63 -2.20 -16.84
N PRO A 167 9.36 -2.44 -17.92
CA PRO A 167 10.39 -3.47 -17.95
C PRO A 167 11.37 -3.30 -16.79
N GLY A 168 11.65 -4.38 -16.06
CA GLY A 168 12.48 -4.35 -14.85
C GLY A 168 11.83 -3.77 -13.61
N GLY A 169 10.62 -3.22 -13.71
CA GLY A 169 9.85 -2.68 -12.58
C GLY A 169 9.40 -3.73 -11.57
N ARG A 170 8.89 -3.27 -10.43
CA ARG A 170 8.39 -4.13 -9.35
C ARG A 170 6.99 -3.71 -8.92
N PHE A 171 6.12 -4.70 -8.74
CA PHE A 171 4.83 -4.52 -8.09
C PHE A 171 4.87 -5.15 -6.70
N THR A 172 4.55 -4.35 -5.69
CA THR A 172 4.49 -4.77 -4.29
C THR A 172 3.08 -4.62 -3.76
N PHE A 173 2.57 -5.67 -3.14
CA PHE A 173 1.25 -5.64 -2.51
C PHE A 173 1.26 -6.37 -1.18
N VAL A 174 0.26 -6.08 -0.35
CA VAL A 174 0.03 -6.73 0.94
C VAL A 174 -1.30 -7.47 0.93
N MET A 175 -1.33 -8.68 1.46
CA MET A 175 -2.51 -9.54 1.56
C MET A 175 -2.51 -10.35 2.86
N ALA A 176 -3.64 -10.98 3.18
CA ALA A 176 -3.70 -11.99 4.22
C ALA A 176 -2.74 -13.15 3.91
N ALA A 177 -1.85 -13.48 4.84
CA ALA A 177 -0.75 -14.42 4.58
C ALA A 177 -1.21 -15.84 4.22
N GLN A 178 -2.37 -16.26 4.74
CA GLN A 178 -2.93 -17.62 4.53
C GLN A 178 -3.88 -17.70 3.31
N ASP A 179 -4.11 -16.58 2.61
CA ASP A 179 -4.98 -16.59 1.43
C ASP A 179 -4.19 -17.16 0.22
N PRO A 180 -4.64 -18.27 -0.40
CA PRO A 180 -3.94 -18.87 -1.52
C PRO A 180 -3.84 -17.93 -2.73
N ARG A 181 -4.78 -17.00 -2.88
CA ARG A 181 -4.77 -15.99 -3.96
C ARG A 181 -3.56 -15.07 -3.90
N THR A 182 -2.88 -15.01 -2.76
CA THR A 182 -1.62 -14.29 -2.57
C THR A 182 -0.53 -14.74 -3.55
N GLU A 183 -0.48 -16.04 -3.85
CA GLU A 183 0.45 -16.64 -4.82
C GLU A 183 -0.20 -16.87 -6.18
N ASP A 184 -1.47 -17.27 -6.21
CA ASP A 184 -2.18 -17.63 -7.43
C ASP A 184 -2.43 -16.44 -8.35
N ALA A 185 -2.76 -15.26 -7.78
CA ALA A 185 -3.11 -14.09 -8.57
C ALA A 185 -1.93 -13.53 -9.38
N PRO A 186 -0.71 -13.36 -8.82
CA PRO A 186 0.46 -13.01 -9.62
C PRO A 186 0.72 -14.01 -10.74
N ALA A 187 0.75 -15.30 -10.45
CA ALA A 187 1.02 -16.36 -11.45
C ALA A 187 0.01 -16.33 -12.60
N ALA A 188 -1.28 -16.18 -12.29
CA ALA A 188 -2.35 -16.10 -13.30
C ALA A 188 -2.22 -14.85 -14.21
N ASN A 189 -1.45 -13.84 -13.80
CA ASN A 189 -1.25 -12.61 -14.55
C ASN A 189 0.17 -12.45 -15.13
N GLY A 190 0.96 -13.53 -15.22
CA GLY A 190 2.31 -13.46 -15.77
C GLY A 190 3.32 -12.66 -14.93
N LEU A 191 3.09 -12.65 -13.62
CA LEU A 191 3.98 -12.05 -12.64
C LEU A 191 4.64 -13.16 -11.80
N ALA A 192 5.95 -13.10 -11.65
CA ALA A 192 6.72 -13.97 -10.76
C ALA A 192 6.90 -13.32 -9.41
N VAL A 193 6.65 -14.04 -8.32
CA VAL A 193 6.96 -13.57 -6.96
C VAL A 193 8.46 -13.68 -6.74
N VAL A 194 9.12 -12.54 -6.56
CA VAL A 194 10.57 -12.44 -6.31
C VAL A 194 10.91 -12.26 -4.84
N GLU A 195 9.96 -11.75 -4.05
CA GLU A 195 10.09 -11.69 -2.59
C GLU A 195 8.75 -11.98 -1.93
N ARG A 196 8.80 -12.66 -0.77
CA ARG A 196 7.68 -12.78 0.16
C ARG A 196 8.19 -12.54 1.57
N TRP A 197 7.51 -11.66 2.30
CA TRP A 197 7.76 -11.42 3.71
C TRP A 197 6.48 -11.61 4.51
N ASP A 198 6.52 -12.54 5.45
CA ASP A 198 5.41 -12.84 6.35
C ASP A 198 5.54 -12.01 7.63
N TYR A 199 4.41 -11.48 8.13
CA TYR A 199 4.37 -10.66 9.35
C TYR A 199 3.55 -11.37 10.41
N VAL A 200 4.22 -11.72 11.51
CA VAL A 200 3.67 -12.39 12.68
C VAL A 200 3.43 -11.36 13.76
N PHE A 201 2.18 -11.05 14.09
CA PHE A 201 1.85 -9.98 15.05
C PHE A 201 2.20 -10.34 16.50
N SER A 202 2.25 -11.63 16.83
CA SER A 202 2.71 -12.11 18.13
C SER A 202 3.46 -13.41 17.99
N ALA A 203 4.59 -13.55 18.64
CA ALA A 203 5.42 -14.75 18.59
C ALA A 203 4.60 -16.01 18.90
N GLY A 204 4.86 -17.10 18.17
CA GLY A 204 4.13 -18.36 18.27
C GLY A 204 2.75 -18.38 17.60
N ARG A 205 2.37 -17.33 16.87
CA ARG A 205 1.16 -17.28 16.03
C ARG A 205 1.55 -17.44 14.56
N GLU A 206 0.55 -17.84 13.77
CA GLU A 206 0.69 -17.86 12.31
C GLU A 206 0.83 -16.44 11.75
N PRO A 207 1.49 -16.27 10.61
CA PRO A 207 1.54 -15.00 9.90
C PRO A 207 0.13 -14.47 9.60
N HIS A 208 -0.10 -13.19 9.88
CA HIS A 208 -1.37 -12.54 9.64
C HIS A 208 -1.47 -11.94 8.24
N ILE A 209 -0.42 -11.23 7.84
CA ILE A 209 -0.30 -10.66 6.51
C ILE A 209 1.04 -11.03 5.89
N ALA A 210 1.11 -10.97 4.56
CA ALA A 210 2.34 -11.07 3.79
C ALA A 210 2.44 -9.92 2.80
N THR A 211 3.66 -9.43 2.59
CA THR A 211 3.97 -8.59 1.43
C THR A 211 4.64 -9.42 0.36
N LEU A 212 4.22 -9.23 -0.88
CA LEU A 212 4.82 -9.85 -2.05
C LEU A 212 5.39 -8.77 -2.96
N VAL A 213 6.62 -8.99 -3.42
CA VAL A 213 7.22 -8.23 -4.51
C VAL A 213 7.20 -9.12 -5.73
N THR A 214 6.66 -8.60 -6.82
CA THR A 214 6.55 -9.33 -8.09
C THR A 214 7.26 -8.58 -9.21
N ALA A 215 7.64 -9.33 -10.24
CA ALA A 215 8.20 -8.85 -11.49
C ALA A 215 7.54 -9.55 -12.67
N ARG A 216 7.65 -8.99 -13.87
CA ARG A 216 7.22 -9.70 -15.08
C ARG A 216 8.05 -10.96 -15.27
N VAL A 217 7.42 -12.06 -15.67
CA VAL A 217 8.12 -13.32 -15.93
C VAL A 217 9.13 -13.16 -17.07
N GLU A 218 8.79 -12.41 -18.11
CA GLU A 218 9.67 -12.16 -19.27
C GLU A 218 10.92 -11.32 -18.97
N ASP A 219 10.96 -10.64 -17.82
CA ASP A 219 12.15 -9.89 -17.38
C ASP A 219 13.24 -10.84 -16.80
N ASN A 220 13.01 -12.14 -16.78
CA ASN A 220 13.89 -13.15 -16.19
C ASN A 220 14.32 -12.79 -14.76
N PRO A 221 13.37 -12.62 -13.83
CA PRO A 221 13.63 -12.09 -12.50
C PRO A 221 14.54 -13.03 -11.69
N PRO A 222 15.23 -12.48 -10.65
CA PRO A 222 16.08 -13.28 -9.78
C PRO A 222 15.28 -14.33 -9.00
N PRO A 223 15.95 -15.36 -8.45
CA PRO A 223 15.30 -16.34 -7.58
C PRO A 223 14.62 -15.68 -6.39
N ARG A 224 13.48 -16.25 -5.99
CA ARG A 224 12.67 -15.75 -4.88
C ARG A 224 13.44 -15.71 -3.57
N ARG A 225 13.26 -14.64 -2.82
CA ARG A 225 13.69 -14.50 -1.42
C ARG A 225 12.46 -14.50 -0.51
N SER A 226 12.64 -14.98 0.72
CA SER A 226 11.58 -14.97 1.73
C SER A 226 12.14 -14.61 3.10
N GLY A 227 11.30 -14.05 3.95
CA GLY A 227 11.65 -13.74 5.31
C GLY A 227 10.42 -13.56 6.20
N THR A 228 10.64 -13.40 7.49
CA THR A 228 9.59 -13.19 8.48
C THR A 228 9.97 -12.04 9.40
N LEU A 229 9.00 -11.20 9.73
CA LEU A 229 9.12 -10.17 10.76
C LEU A 229 8.09 -10.43 11.86
N VAL A 230 8.60 -10.61 13.09
CA VAL A 230 7.74 -10.77 14.27
C VAL A 230 7.58 -9.41 14.93
N VAL A 231 6.32 -8.98 15.14
CA VAL A 231 6.01 -7.66 15.71
C VAL A 231 6.19 -7.67 17.23
N ARG A 232 5.64 -8.67 17.92
CA ARG A 232 5.75 -8.82 19.39
C ARG A 232 6.37 -10.14 19.75
N GLY A 233 7.33 -10.07 20.66
CA GLY A 233 7.97 -11.24 21.26
C GLY A 233 7.06 -12.02 22.20
N PRO A 234 7.57 -13.13 22.80
CA PRO A 234 6.83 -13.95 23.78
C PRO A 234 6.41 -13.16 25.03
N ASP A 235 7.13 -12.11 25.37
CA ASP A 235 6.86 -11.19 26.48
C ASP A 235 5.82 -10.11 26.15
N GLY A 236 5.28 -10.10 24.94
CA GLY A 236 4.33 -9.12 24.42
C GLY A 236 4.94 -7.78 24.04
N ARG A 237 6.25 -7.60 24.21
CA ARG A 237 6.97 -6.38 23.81
C ARG A 237 7.28 -6.39 22.33
N TRP A 238 7.53 -5.24 21.77
CA TRP A 238 7.97 -5.13 20.40
C TRP A 238 9.38 -5.68 20.23
N THR A 239 9.58 -6.44 19.14
CA THR A 239 10.89 -7.01 18.82
C THR A 239 11.84 -5.92 18.32
N ASP A 240 13.15 -6.17 18.44
CA ASP A 240 14.17 -5.26 17.93
C ASP A 240 14.07 -5.07 16.41
N ASP A 241 13.71 -6.12 15.67
CA ASP A 241 13.50 -6.07 14.22
C ASP A 241 12.32 -5.16 13.86
N TYR A 242 11.20 -5.27 14.61
CA TYR A 242 10.06 -4.38 14.38
C TYR A 242 10.37 -2.93 14.76
N LEU A 243 11.12 -2.71 15.83
CA LEU A 243 11.58 -1.37 16.21
C LEU A 243 12.57 -0.80 15.18
N ALA A 244 13.43 -1.63 14.58
CA ALA A 244 14.32 -1.22 13.49
C ALA A 244 13.51 -0.79 12.25
N PHE A 245 12.55 -1.63 11.82
CA PHE A 245 11.61 -1.29 10.76
C PHE A 245 10.91 0.06 11.02
N ARG A 246 10.40 0.28 12.23
CA ARG A 246 9.72 1.53 12.57
C ARG A 246 10.64 2.75 12.51
N ARG A 247 11.89 2.60 12.94
CA ARG A 247 12.90 3.67 12.81
C ARG A 247 13.21 3.98 11.35
N GLU A 248 13.39 2.96 10.52
CA GLU A 248 13.60 3.13 9.09
C GLU A 248 12.43 3.84 8.40
N MET A 249 11.21 3.53 8.81
CA MET A 249 10.01 4.20 8.29
C MET A 249 9.79 5.60 8.87
N GLY A 250 10.67 6.10 9.75
CA GLY A 250 10.43 7.39 10.42
C GLY A 250 9.10 7.44 11.18
N SER A 251 8.56 6.28 11.53
CA SER A 251 7.28 6.16 12.20
C SER A 251 7.40 6.61 13.67
N PRO A 252 6.43 7.36 14.23
CA PRO A 252 6.51 7.82 15.61
C PRO A 252 6.80 6.67 16.58
N ASN A 253 7.70 6.91 17.53
CA ASN A 253 8.03 5.91 18.54
C ASN A 253 6.80 5.69 19.46
N PRO A 254 6.21 4.49 19.49
CA PRO A 254 5.03 4.22 20.32
C PRO A 254 5.33 4.16 21.82
N LEU A 255 6.62 4.14 22.20
CA LEU A 255 7.06 4.14 23.61
C LEU A 255 7.13 5.56 24.19
N LYS A 256 6.74 6.61 23.42
CA LYS A 256 6.66 8.01 23.83
C LYS A 256 5.21 8.51 23.88
N GLY A 257 4.29 7.68 24.28
CA GLY A 257 2.91 8.01 24.59
C GLY A 257 2.58 7.69 26.02
#